data_e0adeb9ef23908700bacbe63061536b6
#
_entry.id   e0adeb9ef23908700bacbe63061536b6
#
_cell.length_a   1.000
_cell.length_b   1.000
_cell.length_c   1.000
_cell.angle_alpha   90.00
_cell.angle_beta   90.00
_cell.angle_gamma   90.00
#
_symmetry.space_group_name_H-M   'P 1'
#
loop_
_entity.id
_entity.type
_entity.pdbx_description
1 polymer ?
#
loop_
_entity_poly.entity_id
_entity_poly.type
_entity_poly.pdbx_seq_one_letter_code
_entity_poly.pdbx_strand_id
1 'polypeptide(L)'
;FRRAETREEGGDIYRGSDGPLHTRYGRLENPLYRAWIEAGRQAGYPLTEDVNGYQQEGFGRMDMTVHRGRRWSAANAYLKPARRRSNLKLVTGALATRILLDGRRAVGVRYRRRGGTEHVARAAAEVILAGGAINSPQLLKLSGIGPARELKEHGIEVAHDLQGVGENLQDHLEFYFQLACTQPITLYSAQSLFRKGLIGLRWLLFKDGLGATNHFESCGFIRSRAGVRYPDIQYHFLPLAVTYDGNALASEHGFQAHVGPMRSKSRGWVRLRSADPADPPRILFNYMSHPDDWAEMRACVRLTREIFAQAAFDPYRGRELQPGSHVTTDEAIDAYVSVFDEMARDLTVG
;
A
#
# COMPACT_ATOMS: atom_id res chain seq x y z
N PHE A 1 11.00 12.77 -7.82
CA PHE A 1 11.44 11.39 -7.59
C PHE A 1 12.95 11.24 -7.72
N ARG A 2 13.59 11.60 -8.84
CA ARG A 2 15.04 11.45 -9.07
C ARG A 2 15.94 11.98 -7.94
N ARG A 3 15.64 13.16 -7.38
CA ARG A 3 16.40 13.72 -6.23
C ARG A 3 16.29 12.93 -4.94
N ALA A 4 15.24 12.11 -4.82
CA ALA A 4 15.01 11.31 -3.61
C ALA A 4 15.67 9.94 -3.70
N GLU A 5 15.89 9.42 -4.91
CA GLU A 5 16.23 8.03 -5.17
C GLU A 5 17.71 7.82 -5.47
N THR A 6 18.24 6.72 -4.96
CA THR A 6 19.42 6.01 -5.50
C THR A 6 18.97 4.61 -5.90
N ARG A 7 18.87 4.35 -7.18
CA ARG A 7 18.59 3.02 -7.72
C ARG A 7 19.90 2.22 -7.82
N GLU A 8 19.93 1.03 -7.24
CA GLU A 8 21.15 0.20 -7.21
C GLU A 8 21.59 -0.25 -8.61
N GLU A 9 20.65 -0.42 -9.54
CA GLU A 9 20.90 -0.79 -10.94
C GLU A 9 21.38 0.37 -11.82
N GLY A 10 21.47 1.57 -11.27
CA GLY A 10 21.90 2.79 -11.96
C GLY A 10 20.75 3.75 -12.23
N GLY A 11 21.10 5.04 -12.31
CA GLY A 11 20.17 6.12 -12.66
C GLY A 11 20.12 6.37 -14.16
N ASP A 12 19.06 7.05 -14.61
CA ASP A 12 18.86 7.51 -15.98
C ASP A 12 18.03 8.80 -16.02
N ILE A 13 17.40 9.10 -17.16
CA ILE A 13 16.55 10.29 -17.31
C ILE A 13 15.28 10.24 -16.43
N TYR A 14 14.85 9.06 -15.99
CA TYR A 14 13.68 8.82 -15.12
C TYR A 14 14.07 8.52 -13.67
N ARG A 15 15.19 7.83 -13.45
CA ARG A 15 15.59 7.26 -12.16
C ARG A 15 16.78 8.01 -11.55
N GLY A 16 16.81 8.08 -10.21
CA GLY A 16 17.86 8.74 -9.46
C GLY A 16 19.07 7.88 -9.17
N SER A 17 20.24 8.52 -8.97
CA SER A 17 21.52 7.86 -8.67
C SER A 17 22.21 8.32 -7.39
N ASP A 18 21.74 9.41 -6.76
CA ASP A 18 22.42 10.09 -5.65
C ASP A 18 21.49 10.54 -4.50
N GLY A 19 20.22 10.12 -4.56
CA GLY A 19 19.24 10.43 -3.51
C GLY A 19 19.38 9.53 -2.28
N PRO A 20 18.82 9.94 -1.13
CA PRO A 20 18.95 9.21 0.13
C PRO A 20 18.11 7.93 0.21
N LEU A 21 17.07 7.80 -0.64
CA LEU A 21 16.19 6.63 -0.66
C LEU A 21 16.71 5.60 -1.66
N HIS A 22 17.26 4.50 -1.14
CA HIS A 22 17.74 3.41 -1.98
C HIS A 22 16.62 2.49 -2.42
N THR A 23 16.61 2.17 -3.71
CA THR A 23 15.74 1.19 -4.36
C THR A 23 16.58 0.16 -5.10
N ARG A 24 16.04 -1.03 -5.26
CA ARG A 24 16.64 -2.12 -6.02
C ARG A 24 15.58 -3.09 -6.52
N TYR A 25 15.90 -3.84 -7.55
CA TYR A 25 15.07 -4.95 -7.99
C TYR A 25 15.14 -6.17 -7.06
N GLY A 26 14.04 -6.93 -7.02
CA GLY A 26 14.04 -8.31 -6.57
C GLY A 26 14.96 -9.19 -7.43
N ARG A 27 15.50 -10.26 -6.84
CA ARG A 27 16.46 -11.16 -7.53
C ARG A 27 15.78 -12.16 -8.46
N LEU A 28 14.45 -12.35 -8.34
CA LEU A 28 13.67 -13.36 -9.05
C LEU A 28 14.25 -14.79 -8.88
N GLU A 29 14.70 -15.10 -7.66
CA GLU A 29 15.29 -16.42 -7.36
C GLU A 29 14.23 -17.54 -7.41
N ASN A 30 13.00 -17.24 -6.98
CA ASN A 30 11.90 -18.19 -7.11
C ASN A 30 11.41 -18.22 -8.57
N PRO A 31 11.32 -19.40 -9.22
CA PRO A 31 10.92 -19.50 -10.63
C PRO A 31 9.51 -18.97 -10.92
N LEU A 32 8.63 -18.93 -9.94
CA LEU A 32 7.26 -18.42 -10.08
C LEU A 32 7.24 -16.93 -10.47
N TYR A 33 8.23 -16.11 -10.06
CA TYR A 33 8.32 -14.72 -10.50
C TYR A 33 8.55 -14.60 -12.01
N ARG A 34 9.39 -15.47 -12.56
CA ARG A 34 9.66 -15.50 -14.02
C ARG A 34 8.46 -16.06 -14.78
N ALA A 35 7.80 -17.08 -14.21
CA ALA A 35 6.56 -17.63 -14.76
C ALA A 35 5.47 -16.56 -14.85
N TRP A 36 5.33 -15.70 -13.83
CA TRP A 36 4.39 -14.59 -13.83
C TRP A 36 4.67 -13.58 -14.97
N ILE A 37 5.92 -13.15 -15.12
CA ILE A 37 6.31 -12.20 -16.16
C ILE A 37 6.07 -12.81 -17.55
N GLU A 38 6.47 -14.08 -17.74
CA GLU A 38 6.29 -14.78 -19.01
C GLU A 38 4.81 -15.06 -19.32
N ALA A 39 3.99 -15.38 -18.33
CA ALA A 39 2.56 -15.55 -18.50
C ALA A 39 1.88 -14.25 -18.99
N GLY A 40 2.28 -13.11 -18.44
CA GLY A 40 1.82 -11.81 -18.94
C GLY A 40 2.17 -11.60 -20.42
N ARG A 41 3.39 -11.96 -20.83
CA ARG A 41 3.81 -11.90 -22.23
C ARG A 41 2.99 -12.85 -23.13
N GLN A 42 2.75 -14.07 -22.67
CA GLN A 42 1.95 -15.06 -23.39
C GLN A 42 0.48 -14.66 -23.53
N ALA A 43 -0.05 -13.92 -22.56
CA ALA A 43 -1.38 -13.33 -22.61
C ALA A 43 -1.46 -12.08 -23.51
N GLY A 44 -0.35 -11.71 -24.18
CA GLY A 44 -0.32 -10.61 -25.15
C GLY A 44 0.03 -9.24 -24.58
N TYR A 45 0.40 -9.16 -23.30
CA TYR A 45 0.83 -7.91 -22.68
C TYR A 45 2.31 -7.63 -22.94
N PRO A 46 2.73 -6.36 -23.01
CA PRO A 46 4.12 -6.01 -23.18
C PRO A 46 4.96 -6.42 -21.96
N LEU A 47 6.26 -6.62 -22.17
CA LEU A 47 7.24 -6.64 -21.09
C LEU A 47 7.73 -5.21 -20.85
N THR A 48 8.04 -4.90 -19.60
CA THR A 48 8.69 -3.65 -19.22
C THR A 48 9.94 -3.93 -18.40
N GLU A 49 11.02 -3.23 -18.73
CA GLU A 49 12.27 -3.33 -17.97
C GLU A 49 12.20 -2.53 -16.67
N ASP A 50 11.40 -1.45 -16.66
CA ASP A 50 11.26 -0.57 -15.50
C ASP A 50 9.84 0.05 -15.45
N VAL A 51 9.02 -0.43 -14.52
CA VAL A 51 7.66 0.09 -14.28
C VAL A 51 7.63 1.54 -13.78
N ASN A 52 8.75 2.07 -13.33
CA ASN A 52 8.94 3.47 -12.91
C ASN A 52 9.73 4.30 -13.92
N GLY A 53 10.07 3.72 -15.07
CA GLY A 53 10.81 4.34 -16.16
C GLY A 53 9.90 4.92 -17.25
N TYR A 54 10.34 4.77 -18.49
CA TYR A 54 9.62 5.25 -19.68
C TYR A 54 8.25 4.58 -19.86
N GLN A 55 8.19 3.26 -19.66
CA GLN A 55 6.99 2.46 -19.89
C GLN A 55 6.55 1.75 -18.60
N GLN A 56 5.45 2.20 -18.02
CA GLN A 56 4.84 1.51 -16.88
C GLN A 56 4.06 0.27 -17.31
N GLU A 57 3.34 0.35 -18.45
CA GLU A 57 2.50 -0.74 -18.94
C GLU A 57 3.30 -1.98 -19.27
N GLY A 58 2.88 -3.11 -18.69
CA GLY A 58 3.47 -4.41 -18.95
C GLY A 58 3.81 -5.19 -17.69
N PHE A 59 4.43 -6.34 -17.91
CA PHE A 59 4.92 -7.23 -16.86
C PHE A 59 6.43 -7.07 -16.71
N GLY A 60 6.88 -7.02 -15.46
CA GLY A 60 8.29 -6.82 -15.18
C GLY A 60 8.67 -7.05 -13.73
N ARG A 61 9.92 -6.70 -13.44
CA ARG A 61 10.45 -6.73 -12.08
C ARG A 61 9.90 -5.57 -11.27
N MET A 62 9.76 -5.79 -9.98
CA MET A 62 9.30 -4.76 -9.05
C MET A 62 10.45 -4.21 -8.22
N ASP A 63 10.49 -2.89 -8.06
CA ASP A 63 11.43 -2.22 -7.17
C ASP A 63 11.07 -2.43 -5.70
N MET A 64 12.09 -2.55 -4.88
CA MET A 64 11.96 -2.62 -3.43
C MET A 64 12.77 -1.51 -2.76
N THR A 65 12.22 -0.89 -1.72
CA THR A 65 12.98 0.01 -0.84
C THR A 65 13.83 -0.79 0.14
N VAL A 66 14.85 -1.44 -0.38
CA VAL A 66 15.82 -2.28 0.35
C VAL A 66 17.23 -1.82 0.03
N HIS A 67 18.05 -1.62 1.05
CA HIS A 67 19.47 -1.30 0.91
C HIS A 67 20.31 -2.20 1.83
N ARG A 68 21.31 -2.85 1.27
CA ARG A 68 22.20 -3.77 2.01
C ARG A 68 21.39 -4.79 2.84
N GLY A 69 20.35 -5.39 2.21
CA GLY A 69 19.49 -6.39 2.82
C GLY A 69 18.60 -5.89 3.96
N ARG A 70 18.38 -4.59 4.09
CA ARG A 70 17.50 -3.99 5.10
C ARG A 70 16.44 -3.12 4.46
N ARG A 71 15.23 -3.13 5.01
CA ARG A 71 14.19 -2.17 4.63
C ARG A 71 14.72 -0.74 4.79
N TRP A 72 14.74 0.01 3.69
CA TRP A 72 15.25 1.37 3.63
C TRP A 72 14.10 2.38 3.71
N SER A 73 13.52 2.50 4.90
CA SER A 73 12.40 3.41 5.14
C SER A 73 12.85 4.88 5.14
N ALA A 74 11.88 5.80 5.09
CA ALA A 74 12.14 7.23 5.24
C ALA A 74 12.92 7.57 6.53
N ALA A 75 12.71 6.78 7.61
CA ALA A 75 13.50 6.94 8.82
C ALA A 75 14.99 6.62 8.61
N ASN A 76 15.31 5.60 7.81
CA ASN A 76 16.71 5.27 7.49
C ASN A 76 17.31 6.28 6.49
N ALA A 77 16.53 6.64 5.46
CA ALA A 77 16.99 7.51 4.38
C ALA A 77 17.18 8.98 4.82
N TYR A 78 16.25 9.50 5.59
CA TYR A 78 16.18 10.93 5.90
C TYR A 78 16.38 11.23 7.39
N LEU A 79 15.63 10.57 8.29
CA LEU A 79 15.62 10.96 9.70
C LEU A 79 16.93 10.65 10.39
N LYS A 80 17.52 9.47 10.20
CA LYS A 80 18.78 9.09 10.86
C LYS A 80 19.95 10.04 10.53
N PRO A 81 20.20 10.39 9.26
CA PRO A 81 21.20 11.41 8.94
C PRO A 81 20.88 12.79 9.52
N ALA A 82 19.59 13.21 9.42
CA ALA A 82 19.15 14.52 9.89
C ALA A 82 19.27 14.69 11.42
N ARG A 83 19.15 13.61 12.22
CA ARG A 83 19.29 13.64 13.70
C ARG A 83 20.63 14.19 14.18
N ARG A 84 21.65 14.19 13.34
CA ARG A 84 22.97 14.76 13.66
C ARG A 84 23.01 16.28 13.57
N ARG A 85 21.98 16.89 13.00
CA ARG A 85 21.90 18.35 12.82
C ARG A 85 21.46 19.01 14.14
N SER A 86 22.15 20.06 14.56
CA SER A 86 21.82 20.81 15.79
C SER A 86 20.47 21.55 15.71
N ASN A 87 20.02 21.86 14.49
CA ASN A 87 18.74 22.55 14.24
C ASN A 87 17.53 21.61 14.17
N LEU A 88 17.69 20.29 14.37
CA LEU A 88 16.58 19.33 14.38
C LEU A 88 16.31 18.83 15.80
N LYS A 89 15.09 19.09 16.30
CA LYS A 89 14.58 18.50 17.54
C LYS A 89 13.50 17.46 17.22
N LEU A 90 13.78 16.19 17.54
CA LEU A 90 12.81 15.08 17.39
C LEU A 90 12.13 14.83 18.74
N VAL A 91 10.79 14.89 18.75
CA VAL A 91 9.96 14.54 19.91
C VAL A 91 9.10 13.34 19.52
N THR A 92 9.34 12.20 20.15
CA THR A 92 8.57 10.96 19.96
C THR A 92 7.62 10.72 21.13
N GLY A 93 6.61 9.82 20.94
CA GLY A 93 5.58 9.58 21.94
C GLY A 93 4.75 10.85 22.23
N ALA A 94 4.56 11.66 21.21
CA ALA A 94 3.85 12.93 21.25
C ALA A 94 2.63 12.86 20.32
N LEU A 95 1.44 13.05 20.86
CA LEU A 95 0.20 13.20 20.12
C LEU A 95 -0.02 14.69 19.86
N ALA A 96 0.00 15.12 18.61
CA ALA A 96 -0.41 16.46 18.24
C ALA A 96 -1.93 16.62 18.47
N THR A 97 -2.30 17.60 19.28
CA THR A 97 -3.70 17.76 19.70
C THR A 97 -4.39 18.94 19.05
N ARG A 98 -3.63 19.98 18.67
CA ARG A 98 -4.18 21.17 18.04
C ARG A 98 -3.09 21.98 17.32
N ILE A 99 -3.42 22.56 16.17
CA ILE A 99 -2.65 23.63 15.56
C ILE A 99 -3.06 24.94 16.23
N LEU A 100 -2.09 25.73 16.67
CA LEU A 100 -2.33 27.04 17.26
C LEU A 100 -2.37 28.08 16.16
N LEU A 101 -3.44 28.87 16.15
CA LEU A 101 -3.68 29.92 15.18
C LEU A 101 -3.62 31.30 15.86
N ASP A 102 -3.11 32.28 15.13
CA ASP A 102 -3.25 33.71 15.41
C ASP A 102 -3.93 34.32 14.16
N GLY A 103 -5.23 34.59 14.30
CA GLY A 103 -6.09 34.84 13.16
C GLY A 103 -6.05 33.68 12.16
N ARG A 104 -5.52 33.93 10.97
CA ARG A 104 -5.39 32.90 9.90
C ARG A 104 -3.97 32.31 9.76
N ARG A 105 -3.06 32.66 10.67
CA ARG A 105 -1.67 32.20 10.65
C ARG A 105 -1.46 31.07 11.65
N ALA A 106 -0.86 29.97 11.22
CA ALA A 106 -0.42 28.89 12.10
C ALA A 106 0.86 29.35 12.85
N VAL A 107 0.80 29.40 14.18
CA VAL A 107 1.88 29.90 15.06
C VAL A 107 2.47 28.83 15.96
N GLY A 108 2.01 27.58 15.85
CA GLY A 108 2.55 26.47 16.63
C GLY A 108 1.66 25.26 16.65
N VAL A 109 2.07 24.28 17.43
CA VAL A 109 1.34 23.03 17.67
C VAL A 109 1.29 22.74 19.16
N ARG A 110 0.12 22.41 19.67
CA ARG A 110 -0.07 21.79 20.99
C ARG A 110 0.04 20.29 20.84
N TYR A 111 0.76 19.65 21.76
CA TYR A 111 0.89 18.19 21.78
C TYR A 111 0.93 17.65 23.20
N ARG A 112 0.46 16.42 23.37
CA ARG A 112 0.44 15.71 24.65
C ARG A 112 1.46 14.57 24.61
N ARG A 113 2.30 14.46 25.63
CA ARG A 113 3.24 13.36 25.79
C ARG A 113 2.63 12.21 26.58
N ARG A 114 3.27 11.06 26.56
CA ARG A 114 2.95 9.96 27.46
C ARG A 114 2.93 10.48 28.92
N GLY A 115 1.86 10.18 29.66
CA GLY A 115 1.63 10.74 30.99
C GLY A 115 0.72 11.95 31.05
N GLY A 116 0.16 12.38 29.87
CA GLY A 116 -0.91 13.38 29.81
C GLY A 116 -0.48 14.83 29.82
N THR A 117 0.83 15.14 30.03
CA THR A 117 1.32 16.52 30.07
C THR A 117 1.24 17.19 28.71
N GLU A 118 0.61 18.34 28.64
CA GLU A 118 0.53 19.19 27.45
C GLU A 118 1.78 20.07 27.28
N HIS A 119 2.16 20.23 26.05
CA HIS A 119 3.29 21.04 25.62
C HIS A 119 2.91 21.89 24.40
N VAL A 120 3.64 22.97 24.19
CA VAL A 120 3.50 23.82 23.00
C VAL A 120 4.85 23.93 22.29
N ALA A 121 4.83 23.68 20.98
CA ALA A 121 5.93 24.02 20.09
C ALA A 121 5.52 25.24 19.25
N ARG A 122 6.25 26.36 19.37
CA ARG A 122 5.99 27.56 18.59
C ARG A 122 6.64 27.44 17.20
N ALA A 123 5.97 27.96 16.19
CA ALA A 123 6.46 28.04 14.81
C ALA A 123 6.73 29.50 14.44
N ALA A 124 7.96 29.78 14.00
CA ALA A 124 8.33 31.10 13.51
C ALA A 124 7.92 31.31 12.04
N ALA A 125 8.02 30.25 11.22
CA ALA A 125 7.71 30.27 9.79
C ALA A 125 6.39 29.58 9.48
N GLU A 126 6.32 28.25 9.68
CA GLU A 126 5.17 27.44 9.26
C GLU A 126 5.00 26.18 10.13
N VAL A 127 3.82 25.54 10.02
CA VAL A 127 3.52 24.22 10.56
C VAL A 127 3.25 23.28 9.37
N ILE A 128 4.03 22.20 9.26
CA ILE A 128 3.91 21.21 8.20
C ILE A 128 3.11 20.02 8.70
N LEU A 129 1.98 19.71 8.06
CA LEU A 129 1.18 18.53 8.34
C LEU A 129 1.63 17.37 7.47
N ALA A 130 2.10 16.30 8.10
CA ALA A 130 2.52 15.08 7.44
C ALA A 130 1.89 13.83 8.10
N GLY A 131 0.68 13.98 8.67
CA GLY A 131 -0.06 12.92 9.35
C GLY A 131 -0.78 11.93 8.42
N GLY A 132 -0.65 12.10 7.11
CA GLY A 132 -1.31 11.26 6.11
C GLY A 132 -2.79 11.59 5.91
N ALA A 133 -3.47 10.77 5.11
CA ALA A 133 -4.85 11.01 4.66
C ALA A 133 -5.88 10.96 5.81
N ILE A 134 -5.55 10.35 6.93
CA ILE A 134 -6.45 10.17 8.08
C ILE A 134 -6.16 11.20 9.18
N ASN A 135 -4.91 11.27 9.66
CA ASN A 135 -4.61 12.11 10.83
C ASN A 135 -4.47 13.60 10.49
N SER A 136 -4.09 13.97 9.26
CA SER A 136 -4.02 15.38 8.87
C SER A 136 -5.40 16.05 8.88
N PRO A 137 -6.45 15.51 8.23
CA PRO A 137 -7.79 16.09 8.35
C PRO A 137 -8.35 16.04 9.77
N GLN A 138 -8.07 14.99 10.57
CA GLN A 138 -8.45 14.95 11.97
C GLN A 138 -7.85 16.14 12.74
N LEU A 139 -6.54 16.36 12.61
CA LEU A 139 -5.87 17.45 13.32
C LEU A 139 -6.33 18.84 12.85
N LEU A 140 -6.60 19.02 11.55
CA LEU A 140 -7.20 20.26 11.04
C LEU A 140 -8.56 20.53 11.70
N LYS A 141 -9.45 19.54 11.70
CA LYS A 141 -10.80 19.65 12.31
C LYS A 141 -10.72 19.94 13.80
N LEU A 142 -9.90 19.21 14.57
CA LEU A 142 -9.64 19.48 15.98
C LEU A 142 -9.08 20.89 16.24
N SER A 143 -8.50 21.51 15.23
CA SER A 143 -7.96 22.89 15.28
C SER A 143 -8.96 23.95 14.82
N GLY A 144 -10.19 23.57 14.50
CA GLY A 144 -11.23 24.47 14.04
C GLY A 144 -11.20 24.76 12.53
N ILE A 145 -10.47 23.97 11.75
CA ILE A 145 -10.39 24.09 10.29
C ILE A 145 -11.11 22.89 9.66
N GLY A 146 -12.27 23.10 9.07
CA GLY A 146 -13.08 22.05 8.47
C GLY A 146 -14.53 22.46 8.26
N PRO A 147 -15.43 21.51 7.89
CA PRO A 147 -16.84 21.79 7.73
C PRO A 147 -17.45 22.38 9.00
N ALA A 148 -17.93 23.63 8.97
CA ALA A 148 -18.41 24.35 10.14
C ALA A 148 -19.53 23.62 10.88
N ARG A 149 -20.38 22.88 10.18
CA ARG A 149 -21.44 22.07 10.78
C ARG A 149 -20.87 20.97 11.67
N GLU A 150 -19.96 20.16 11.15
CA GLU A 150 -19.32 19.07 11.90
C GLU A 150 -18.56 19.61 13.12
N LEU A 151 -17.82 20.70 12.96
CA LEU A 151 -17.07 21.31 14.07
C LEU A 151 -18.00 21.74 15.22
N LYS A 152 -19.11 22.39 14.89
CA LYS A 152 -20.11 22.84 15.87
C LYS A 152 -20.80 21.66 16.58
N GLU A 153 -21.09 20.57 15.87
CA GLU A 153 -21.66 19.33 16.44
C GLU A 153 -20.76 18.74 17.54
N HIS A 154 -19.43 18.94 17.44
CA HIS A 154 -18.45 18.52 18.45
C HIS A 154 -18.03 19.64 19.43
N GLY A 155 -18.69 20.78 19.42
CA GLY A 155 -18.36 21.92 20.29
C GLY A 155 -17.02 22.58 19.99
N ILE A 156 -16.50 22.40 18.76
CA ILE A 156 -15.24 23.00 18.31
C ILE A 156 -15.52 24.36 17.68
N GLU A 157 -14.82 25.39 18.16
CA GLU A 157 -14.88 26.73 17.59
C GLU A 157 -14.36 26.73 16.15
N VAL A 158 -15.13 27.35 15.24
CA VAL A 158 -14.80 27.40 13.81
C VAL A 158 -13.80 28.52 13.55
N ALA A 159 -12.56 28.16 13.34
CA ALA A 159 -11.53 29.12 12.91
C ALA A 159 -11.59 29.36 11.40
N HIS A 160 -11.90 28.34 10.60
CA HIS A 160 -12.05 28.44 9.15
C HIS A 160 -13.00 27.36 8.62
N ASP A 161 -14.09 27.79 7.99
CA ASP A 161 -15.02 26.88 7.33
C ASP A 161 -14.42 26.40 5.99
N LEU A 162 -14.02 25.12 5.96
CA LEU A 162 -13.38 24.49 4.81
C LEU A 162 -14.01 23.12 4.54
N GLN A 163 -14.97 23.10 3.61
CA GLN A 163 -15.84 21.94 3.37
C GLN A 163 -15.09 20.69 2.89
N GLY A 164 -13.94 20.85 2.21
CA GLY A 164 -13.17 19.74 1.66
C GLY A 164 -12.32 18.96 2.67
N VAL A 165 -12.18 19.43 3.91
CA VAL A 165 -11.36 18.73 4.91
C VAL A 165 -12.02 17.42 5.33
N GLY A 166 -11.32 16.31 5.05
CA GLY A 166 -11.80 14.96 5.33
C GLY A 166 -12.74 14.39 4.27
N GLU A 167 -12.98 15.09 3.18
CA GLU A 167 -13.77 14.59 2.05
C GLU A 167 -12.86 14.00 0.95
N ASN A 168 -13.45 13.29 -0.03
CA ASN A 168 -12.75 12.68 -1.16
C ASN A 168 -11.71 11.63 -0.78
N LEU A 169 -11.88 10.91 0.31
CA LEU A 169 -11.01 9.79 0.66
C LEU A 169 -11.03 8.75 -0.46
N GLN A 170 -9.86 8.33 -0.92
CA GLN A 170 -9.67 7.34 -1.96
C GLN A 170 -8.71 6.28 -1.45
N ASP A 171 -8.98 5.03 -1.81
CA ASP A 171 -8.09 3.91 -1.54
C ASP A 171 -8.22 2.86 -2.63
N HIS A 172 -7.29 1.91 -2.67
CA HIS A 172 -7.26 0.82 -3.64
C HIS A 172 -7.78 -0.46 -3.00
N LEU A 173 -9.03 -0.83 -3.29
CA LEU A 173 -9.52 -2.16 -2.95
C LEU A 173 -8.82 -3.18 -3.85
N GLU A 174 -8.24 -4.22 -3.25
CA GLU A 174 -7.65 -5.34 -3.96
C GLU A 174 -8.22 -6.66 -3.45
N PHE A 175 -8.11 -7.70 -4.24
CA PHE A 175 -8.35 -9.07 -3.80
C PHE A 175 -7.18 -9.97 -4.17
N TYR A 176 -7.13 -11.14 -3.55
CA TYR A 176 -6.09 -12.13 -3.80
C TYR A 176 -6.62 -13.22 -4.72
N PHE A 177 -6.06 -13.29 -5.92
CA PHE A 177 -6.31 -14.41 -6.82
C PHE A 177 -5.28 -15.49 -6.52
N GLN A 178 -5.74 -16.66 -6.10
CA GLN A 178 -4.88 -17.68 -5.50
C GLN A 178 -5.01 -19.03 -6.20
N LEU A 179 -3.86 -19.68 -6.44
CA LEU A 179 -3.78 -21.05 -6.96
C LEU A 179 -2.94 -21.92 -6.05
N ALA A 180 -3.32 -23.20 -5.95
CA ALA A 180 -2.44 -24.21 -5.41
C ALA A 180 -1.21 -24.39 -6.32
N CYS A 181 -0.07 -24.68 -5.72
CA CYS A 181 1.16 -24.97 -6.46
C CYS A 181 1.42 -26.46 -6.46
N THR A 182 1.59 -27.05 -7.65
CA THR A 182 1.87 -28.49 -7.82
C THR A 182 3.27 -28.89 -7.34
N GLN A 183 4.15 -27.91 -7.12
CA GLN A 183 5.54 -28.12 -6.70
C GLN A 183 5.82 -27.47 -5.33
N PRO A 184 6.68 -28.06 -4.48
CA PRO A 184 6.99 -27.56 -3.14
C PRO A 184 8.02 -26.42 -3.15
N ILE A 185 7.84 -25.44 -4.05
CA ILE A 185 8.81 -24.34 -4.30
C ILE A 185 8.37 -22.99 -3.71
N THR A 186 7.17 -22.93 -3.13
CA THR A 186 6.64 -21.66 -2.60
C THR A 186 7.21 -21.33 -1.22
N LEU A 187 7.00 -20.09 -0.78
CA LEU A 187 7.40 -19.63 0.55
C LEU A 187 6.68 -20.35 1.69
N TYR A 188 5.67 -21.18 1.40
CA TYR A 188 5.03 -22.05 2.38
C TYR A 188 6.05 -22.90 3.13
N SER A 189 7.05 -23.46 2.44
CA SER A 189 8.14 -24.20 3.07
C SER A 189 8.90 -23.39 4.12
N ALA A 190 8.95 -22.06 4.02
CA ALA A 190 9.66 -21.17 4.93
C ALA A 190 8.87 -20.86 6.21
N GLN A 191 7.61 -21.30 6.33
CA GLN A 191 6.72 -20.92 7.45
C GLN A 191 7.03 -21.65 8.77
N SER A 192 7.77 -22.76 8.76
CA SER A 192 8.12 -23.45 10.00
C SER A 192 9.04 -22.59 10.88
N LEU A 193 8.86 -22.65 12.21
CA LEU A 193 9.66 -21.88 13.18
C LEU A 193 11.16 -22.10 13.01
N PHE A 194 11.56 -23.35 12.75
CA PHE A 194 12.96 -23.70 12.52
C PHE A 194 13.53 -22.98 11.28
N ARG A 195 12.80 -23.03 10.15
CA ARG A 195 13.24 -22.33 8.92
C ARG A 195 13.22 -20.81 9.09
N LYS A 196 12.21 -20.25 9.74
CA LYS A 196 12.18 -18.82 10.11
C LYS A 196 13.39 -18.43 10.93
N GLY A 197 13.80 -19.28 11.89
CA GLY A 197 15.02 -19.10 12.68
C GLY A 197 16.29 -19.07 11.82
N LEU A 198 16.43 -20.03 10.90
CA LEU A 198 17.58 -20.08 9.96
C LEU A 198 17.61 -18.87 9.01
N ILE A 199 16.45 -18.47 8.46
CA ILE A 199 16.34 -17.27 7.62
C ILE A 199 16.74 -16.03 8.41
N GLY A 200 16.26 -15.90 9.65
CA GLY A 200 16.63 -14.80 10.54
C GLY A 200 18.13 -14.76 10.86
N LEU A 201 18.72 -15.93 11.17
CA LEU A 201 20.16 -16.05 11.44
C LEU A 201 21.00 -15.67 10.21
N ARG A 202 20.65 -16.22 9.04
CA ARG A 202 21.31 -15.87 7.77
C ARG A 202 21.23 -14.37 7.50
N TRP A 203 20.05 -13.77 7.65
CA TRP A 203 19.90 -12.33 7.51
C TRP A 203 20.71 -11.55 8.55
N LEU A 204 20.78 -12.03 9.80
CA LEU A 204 21.54 -11.36 10.84
C LEU A 204 23.04 -11.31 10.50
N LEU A 205 23.58 -12.42 9.99
CA LEU A 205 25.01 -12.57 9.68
C LEU A 205 25.40 -11.92 8.33
N PHE A 206 24.61 -12.18 7.30
CA PHE A 206 25.00 -11.86 5.90
C PHE A 206 24.12 -10.78 5.25
N LYS A 207 22.97 -10.42 5.84
CA LYS A 207 22.01 -9.46 5.27
C LYS A 207 21.51 -9.88 3.88
N ASP A 208 21.34 -11.16 3.65
CA ASP A 208 20.88 -11.74 2.37
C ASP A 208 19.78 -12.80 2.54
N GLY A 209 19.42 -13.48 1.44
CA GLY A 209 18.41 -14.52 1.37
C GLY A 209 16.98 -13.98 1.58
N LEU A 210 16.06 -14.86 1.97
CA LEU A 210 14.65 -14.54 2.12
C LEU A 210 14.36 -13.43 3.15
N GLY A 211 15.22 -13.22 4.14
CA GLY A 211 15.10 -12.11 5.10
C GLY A 211 15.46 -10.72 4.54
N ALA A 212 15.99 -10.65 3.32
CA ALA A 212 16.47 -9.42 2.68
C ALA A 212 15.60 -8.95 1.51
N THR A 213 14.41 -9.51 1.33
CA THR A 213 13.43 -9.15 0.30
C THR A 213 12.06 -8.91 0.92
N ASN A 214 11.20 -8.17 0.20
CA ASN A 214 9.79 -8.01 0.56
C ASN A 214 8.90 -9.09 -0.06
N HIS A 215 9.47 -10.02 -0.83
CA HIS A 215 8.82 -11.11 -1.55
C HIS A 215 7.87 -10.70 -2.69
N PHE A 216 7.70 -9.43 -2.98
CA PHE A 216 7.00 -8.93 -4.17
C PHE A 216 8.05 -8.49 -5.18
N GLU A 217 8.54 -9.44 -5.98
CA GLU A 217 9.68 -9.21 -6.88
C GLU A 217 9.29 -9.07 -8.35
N SER A 218 8.02 -9.38 -8.68
CA SER A 218 7.44 -9.16 -10.00
C SER A 218 6.05 -8.53 -9.89
N CYS A 219 5.67 -7.78 -10.91
CA CYS A 219 4.43 -7.04 -10.99
C CYS A 219 3.88 -7.00 -12.42
N GLY A 220 2.72 -6.40 -12.57
CA GLY A 220 2.13 -6.10 -13.86
C GLY A 220 1.27 -4.85 -13.76
N PHE A 221 1.29 -4.04 -14.80
CA PHE A 221 0.39 -2.90 -14.99
C PHE A 221 -0.27 -3.03 -16.36
N ILE A 222 -1.59 -3.19 -16.39
CA ILE A 222 -2.32 -3.41 -17.62
C ILE A 222 -3.56 -2.51 -17.71
N ARG A 223 -4.15 -2.47 -18.89
CA ARG A 223 -5.44 -1.80 -19.11
C ARG A 223 -6.58 -2.79 -18.95
N SER A 224 -7.64 -2.38 -18.26
CA SER A 224 -8.85 -3.19 -18.07
C SER A 224 -9.57 -3.48 -19.37
N ARG A 225 -9.47 -2.58 -20.35
CA ARG A 225 -10.11 -2.65 -21.67
C ARG A 225 -9.42 -1.77 -22.69
N ALA A 226 -9.73 -1.99 -23.97
CA ALA A 226 -9.31 -1.12 -25.05
C ALA A 226 -9.81 0.33 -24.85
N GLY A 227 -9.00 1.30 -25.25
CA GLY A 227 -9.34 2.73 -25.17
C GLY A 227 -9.07 3.42 -23.84
N VAL A 228 -8.67 2.69 -22.79
CA VAL A 228 -8.18 3.28 -21.55
C VAL A 228 -6.82 3.96 -21.82
N ARG A 229 -6.68 5.20 -21.34
CA ARG A 229 -5.50 6.04 -21.67
C ARG A 229 -4.21 5.52 -21.06
N TYR A 230 -4.27 4.95 -19.85
CA TYR A 230 -3.11 4.41 -19.11
C TYR A 230 -3.50 3.11 -18.43
N PRO A 231 -2.53 2.31 -17.96
CA PRO A 231 -2.80 1.16 -17.11
C PRO A 231 -3.68 1.57 -15.92
N ASP A 232 -4.72 0.83 -15.68
CA ASP A 232 -5.70 1.04 -14.61
C ASP A 232 -5.87 -0.17 -13.69
N ILE A 233 -5.18 -1.29 -14.01
CA ILE A 233 -5.07 -2.47 -13.15
C ILE A 233 -3.61 -2.67 -12.76
N GLN A 234 -3.38 -2.93 -11.48
CA GLN A 234 -2.07 -3.24 -10.91
C GLN A 234 -2.05 -4.65 -10.35
N TYR A 235 -0.93 -5.34 -10.56
CA TYR A 235 -0.63 -6.64 -9.98
C TYR A 235 0.62 -6.62 -9.14
N HIS A 236 0.56 -7.28 -7.97
CA HIS A 236 1.70 -7.68 -7.18
C HIS A 236 1.70 -9.20 -7.05
N PHE A 237 2.76 -9.85 -7.49
CA PHE A 237 2.84 -11.30 -7.45
C PHE A 237 3.61 -11.79 -6.22
N LEU A 238 3.04 -12.78 -5.52
CA LEU A 238 3.64 -13.38 -4.33
C LEU A 238 3.68 -14.92 -4.48
N PRO A 239 4.86 -15.58 -4.34
CA PRO A 239 4.97 -17.03 -4.37
C PRO A 239 4.56 -17.68 -3.02
N LEU A 240 3.43 -17.25 -2.48
CA LEU A 240 2.79 -17.74 -1.27
C LEU A 240 1.29 -17.42 -1.34
N ALA A 241 0.43 -18.35 -0.99
CA ALA A 241 -0.97 -18.07 -0.75
C ALA A 241 -1.19 -17.77 0.74
N VAL A 242 -1.69 -16.57 1.04
CA VAL A 242 -1.97 -16.09 2.41
C VAL A 242 -3.39 -15.58 2.51
N THR A 243 -3.93 -15.62 3.72
CA THR A 243 -5.16 -14.94 4.09
C THR A 243 -4.91 -13.44 4.35
N TYR A 244 -5.96 -12.63 4.48
CA TYR A 244 -5.82 -11.18 4.73
C TYR A 244 -5.11 -10.83 6.04
N ASP A 245 -5.13 -11.72 7.02
CA ASP A 245 -4.36 -11.59 8.27
C ASP A 245 -2.86 -11.93 8.11
N GLY A 246 -2.43 -12.28 6.89
CA GLY A 246 -1.06 -12.64 6.57
C GLY A 246 -0.65 -14.06 6.95
N ASN A 247 -1.58 -14.89 7.41
CA ASN A 247 -1.31 -16.29 7.68
C ASN A 247 -1.32 -17.10 6.38
N ALA A 248 -0.40 -18.07 6.24
CA ALA A 248 -0.43 -18.98 5.11
C ALA A 248 -1.71 -19.81 5.16
N LEU A 249 -2.32 -20.07 3.98
CA LEU A 249 -3.38 -21.05 3.86
C LEU A 249 -2.87 -22.39 4.40
N ALA A 250 -3.53 -22.92 5.39
CA ALA A 250 -2.98 -23.84 6.39
C ALA A 250 -2.57 -25.22 5.89
N SER A 251 -2.69 -25.58 4.63
CA SER A 251 -2.57 -26.97 4.23
C SER A 251 -1.76 -27.29 2.97
N GLU A 252 -1.37 -26.29 2.15
CA GLU A 252 -0.74 -26.59 0.87
C GLU A 252 0.14 -25.45 0.32
N HIS A 253 1.03 -25.83 -0.59
CA HIS A 253 1.78 -24.86 -1.40
C HIS A 253 0.84 -24.09 -2.32
N GLY A 254 0.97 -22.78 -2.38
CA GLY A 254 0.20 -21.91 -3.25
C GLY A 254 0.94 -20.62 -3.56
N PHE A 255 0.42 -19.91 -4.54
CA PHE A 255 0.90 -18.57 -4.94
C PHE A 255 -0.28 -17.68 -5.29
N GLN A 256 -0.07 -16.40 -5.32
CA GLN A 256 -1.14 -15.43 -5.54
C GLN A 256 -0.70 -14.20 -6.32
N ALA A 257 -1.66 -13.59 -6.99
CA ALA A 257 -1.59 -12.22 -7.44
C ALA A 257 -2.53 -11.36 -6.60
N HIS A 258 -2.01 -10.29 -6.02
CA HIS A 258 -2.80 -9.19 -5.52
C HIS A 258 -3.20 -8.35 -6.73
N VAL A 259 -4.46 -8.08 -6.89
CA VAL A 259 -4.99 -7.37 -8.05
C VAL A 259 -6.10 -6.40 -7.67
N GLY A 260 -6.05 -5.22 -8.23
CA GLY A 260 -7.08 -4.22 -8.05
C GLY A 260 -6.96 -3.06 -9.03
N PRO A 261 -8.07 -2.28 -9.17
CA PRO A 261 -8.07 -1.08 -9.97
C PRO A 261 -7.24 0.03 -9.30
N MET A 262 -6.47 0.75 -10.09
CA MET A 262 -5.62 1.85 -9.63
C MET A 262 -6.38 3.18 -9.46
N ARG A 263 -7.62 3.28 -9.91
CA ARG A 263 -8.34 4.55 -10.01
C ARG A 263 -9.82 4.39 -9.72
N SER A 264 -10.13 3.76 -8.57
CA SER A 264 -11.51 3.67 -8.09
C SER A 264 -12.19 5.04 -8.13
N LYS A 265 -13.46 5.07 -8.56
CA LYS A 265 -14.29 6.26 -8.56
C LYS A 265 -15.09 6.46 -7.30
N SER A 266 -15.19 5.44 -6.46
CA SER A 266 -15.78 5.55 -5.14
C SER A 266 -15.04 6.57 -4.29
N ARG A 267 -15.77 7.33 -3.48
CA ARG A 267 -15.23 8.38 -2.61
C ARG A 267 -15.76 8.21 -1.20
N GLY A 268 -14.86 8.28 -0.26
CA GLY A 268 -15.14 8.23 1.16
C GLY A 268 -14.84 9.53 1.89
N TRP A 269 -14.78 9.43 3.21
CA TRP A 269 -14.53 10.57 4.08
C TRP A 269 -13.87 10.16 5.40
N VAL A 270 -13.27 11.16 6.06
CA VAL A 270 -12.74 11.09 7.44
C VAL A 270 -13.46 12.13 8.28
N ARG A 271 -14.19 11.72 9.32
CA ARG A 271 -14.96 12.60 10.21
C ARG A 271 -14.56 12.41 11.66
N LEU A 272 -14.73 13.45 12.47
CA LEU A 272 -14.47 13.35 13.90
C LEU A 272 -15.46 12.37 14.55
N ARG A 273 -14.98 11.64 15.54
CA ARG A 273 -15.82 10.87 16.47
C ARG A 273 -16.20 11.75 17.68
N SER A 274 -15.25 12.54 18.17
CA SER A 274 -15.40 13.50 19.26
C SER A 274 -14.37 14.62 19.16
N ALA A 275 -14.38 15.54 20.12
CA ALA A 275 -13.36 16.59 20.28
C ALA A 275 -12.08 16.10 20.98
N ASP A 276 -12.03 14.86 21.48
CA ASP A 276 -10.80 14.30 22.07
C ASP A 276 -9.83 13.87 20.96
N PRO A 277 -8.61 14.41 20.92
CA PRO A 277 -7.61 14.02 19.94
C PRO A 277 -7.12 12.57 20.09
N ALA A 278 -7.42 11.87 21.17
CA ALA A 278 -7.09 10.46 21.36
C ALA A 278 -8.12 9.52 20.75
N ASP A 279 -9.33 10.00 20.49
CA ASP A 279 -10.35 9.20 19.83
C ASP A 279 -10.03 9.02 18.35
N PRO A 280 -9.98 7.78 17.84
CA PRO A 280 -9.84 7.54 16.41
C PRO A 280 -10.97 8.21 15.62
N PRO A 281 -10.70 8.82 14.46
CA PRO A 281 -11.76 9.39 13.63
C PRO A 281 -12.64 8.29 13.05
N ARG A 282 -13.85 8.66 12.64
CA ARG A 282 -14.71 7.80 11.81
C ARG A 282 -14.20 7.85 10.37
N ILE A 283 -13.99 6.70 9.79
CA ILE A 283 -13.46 6.56 8.43
C ILE A 283 -14.48 5.78 7.60
N LEU A 284 -14.79 6.26 6.43
CA LEU A 284 -15.58 5.52 5.44
C LEU A 284 -14.82 5.58 4.11
N PHE A 285 -14.33 4.45 3.64
CA PHE A 285 -13.74 4.35 2.29
C PHE A 285 -14.81 4.38 1.20
N ASN A 286 -15.98 3.85 1.50
CA ASN A 286 -17.14 3.79 0.60
C ASN A 286 -16.81 3.06 -0.72
N TYR A 287 -16.02 1.97 -0.62
CA TYR A 287 -15.67 1.14 -1.75
C TYR A 287 -16.91 0.68 -2.52
N MET A 288 -16.74 0.38 -3.79
CA MET A 288 -17.78 -0.19 -4.66
C MET A 288 -19.07 0.63 -4.74
N SER A 289 -19.06 1.90 -4.31
CA SER A 289 -20.22 2.79 -4.41
C SER A 289 -20.48 3.34 -5.83
N HIS A 290 -19.49 3.19 -6.72
CA HIS A 290 -19.59 3.60 -8.11
C HIS A 290 -19.72 2.38 -9.04
N PRO A 291 -20.63 2.38 -10.04
CA PRO A 291 -20.83 1.24 -10.96
C PRO A 291 -19.58 0.81 -11.73
N ASP A 292 -18.72 1.76 -12.09
CA ASP A 292 -17.50 1.46 -12.85
C ASP A 292 -16.50 0.64 -12.02
N ASP A 293 -16.48 0.80 -10.70
CA ASP A 293 -15.58 0.04 -9.83
C ASP A 293 -15.92 -1.46 -9.86
N TRP A 294 -17.21 -1.82 -9.95
CA TRP A 294 -17.67 -3.19 -10.17
C TRP A 294 -17.21 -3.76 -11.51
N ALA A 295 -17.36 -2.97 -12.57
CA ALA A 295 -16.89 -3.39 -13.90
C ALA A 295 -15.39 -3.62 -13.96
N GLU A 296 -14.61 -2.77 -13.30
CA GLU A 296 -13.15 -2.89 -13.20
C GLU A 296 -12.74 -4.11 -12.35
N MET A 297 -13.43 -4.38 -11.23
CA MET A 297 -13.17 -5.59 -10.41
C MET A 297 -13.50 -6.88 -11.15
N ARG A 298 -14.62 -6.93 -11.90
CA ARG A 298 -14.94 -8.08 -12.75
C ARG A 298 -13.86 -8.30 -13.81
N ALA A 299 -13.35 -7.22 -14.41
CA ALA A 299 -12.23 -7.30 -15.35
C ALA A 299 -10.97 -7.84 -14.66
N CYS A 300 -10.64 -7.38 -13.43
CA CYS A 300 -9.52 -7.89 -12.65
C CYS A 300 -9.59 -9.42 -12.48
N VAL A 301 -10.75 -9.98 -12.12
CA VAL A 301 -10.91 -11.44 -11.97
C VAL A 301 -10.67 -12.18 -13.29
N ARG A 302 -11.30 -11.72 -14.38
CA ARG A 302 -11.22 -12.40 -15.68
C ARG A 302 -9.81 -12.36 -16.28
N LEU A 303 -9.22 -11.17 -16.31
CA LEU A 303 -7.87 -10.97 -16.85
C LEU A 303 -6.81 -11.71 -16.04
N THR A 304 -6.96 -11.78 -14.71
CA THR A 304 -6.05 -12.55 -13.86
C THR A 304 -6.14 -14.05 -14.18
N ARG A 305 -7.36 -14.56 -14.39
CA ARG A 305 -7.59 -15.98 -14.76
C ARG A 305 -6.96 -16.29 -16.13
N GLU A 306 -7.10 -15.38 -17.10
CA GLU A 306 -6.46 -15.48 -18.41
C GLU A 306 -4.94 -15.55 -18.31
N ILE A 307 -4.32 -14.68 -17.50
CA ILE A 307 -2.88 -14.66 -17.29
C ILE A 307 -2.41 -15.97 -16.63
N PHE A 308 -3.08 -16.43 -15.59
CA PHE A 308 -2.72 -17.69 -14.94
C PHE A 308 -2.98 -18.94 -15.79
N ALA A 309 -3.84 -18.85 -16.82
CA ALA A 309 -4.10 -19.95 -17.75
C ALA A 309 -2.95 -20.17 -18.77
N GLN A 310 -1.99 -19.27 -18.85
CA GLN A 310 -0.89 -19.36 -19.84
C GLN A 310 0.08 -20.51 -19.54
N ALA A 311 0.73 -21.02 -20.62
CA ALA A 311 1.62 -22.19 -20.57
C ALA A 311 2.81 -22.03 -19.61
N ALA A 312 3.24 -20.79 -19.35
CA ALA A 312 4.31 -20.52 -18.38
C ALA A 312 3.99 -21.04 -16.97
N PHE A 313 2.70 -21.18 -16.61
CA PHE A 313 2.28 -21.73 -15.33
C PHE A 313 1.97 -23.22 -15.36
N ASP A 314 1.95 -23.91 -16.50
CA ASP A 314 1.62 -25.33 -16.59
C ASP A 314 2.42 -26.23 -15.62
N PRO A 315 3.76 -25.99 -15.42
CA PRO A 315 4.52 -26.78 -14.46
C PRO A 315 4.14 -26.57 -13.00
N TYR A 316 3.43 -25.49 -12.68
CA TYR A 316 3.20 -25.01 -11.31
C TYR A 316 1.73 -24.94 -10.93
N ARG A 317 0.84 -24.75 -11.92
CA ARG A 317 -0.58 -24.45 -11.72
C ARG A 317 -1.34 -25.69 -11.21
N GLY A 318 -1.86 -25.57 -9.99
CA GLY A 318 -2.86 -26.48 -9.43
C GLY A 318 -4.27 -25.90 -9.55
N ARG A 319 -5.17 -26.32 -8.65
CA ARG A 319 -6.54 -25.82 -8.61
C ARG A 319 -6.59 -24.34 -8.17
N GLU A 320 -7.59 -23.63 -8.66
CA GLU A 320 -7.89 -22.28 -8.19
C GLU A 320 -8.46 -22.35 -6.76
N LEU A 321 -7.83 -21.60 -5.83
CA LEU A 321 -8.21 -21.53 -4.42
C LEU A 321 -9.17 -20.38 -4.16
N GLN A 322 -8.85 -19.21 -4.73
CA GLN A 322 -9.66 -17.99 -4.69
C GLN A 322 -9.58 -17.26 -6.04
N PRO A 323 -10.72 -16.81 -6.56
CA PRO A 323 -12.08 -16.86 -6.03
C PRO A 323 -12.72 -18.25 -6.07
N GLY A 324 -12.14 -19.21 -6.78
CA GLY A 324 -12.67 -20.54 -7.05
C GLY A 324 -13.26 -20.64 -8.46
N SER A 325 -13.00 -21.78 -9.13
CA SER A 325 -13.35 -21.99 -10.54
C SER A 325 -14.85 -21.89 -10.86
N HIS A 326 -15.71 -21.96 -9.84
CA HIS A 326 -17.16 -21.80 -9.96
C HIS A 326 -17.61 -20.33 -10.07
N VAL A 327 -16.76 -19.38 -9.70
CA VAL A 327 -17.06 -17.93 -9.73
C VAL A 327 -16.80 -17.40 -11.14
N THR A 328 -17.78 -17.52 -12.04
CA THR A 328 -17.64 -17.22 -13.46
C THR A 328 -18.57 -16.13 -13.98
N THR A 329 -19.78 -15.99 -13.41
CA THR A 329 -20.74 -14.96 -13.81
C THR A 329 -20.46 -13.62 -13.13
N ASP A 330 -21.03 -12.54 -13.65
CA ASP A 330 -20.90 -11.21 -13.04
C ASP A 330 -21.44 -11.21 -11.61
N GLU A 331 -22.57 -11.83 -11.37
CA GLU A 331 -23.21 -11.91 -10.05
C GLU A 331 -22.35 -12.71 -9.05
N ALA A 332 -21.73 -13.80 -9.51
CA ALA A 332 -20.86 -14.59 -8.66
C ALA A 332 -19.55 -13.85 -8.33
N ILE A 333 -19.00 -13.10 -9.29
CA ILE A 333 -17.83 -12.25 -9.07
C ILE A 333 -18.17 -11.12 -8.09
N ASP A 334 -19.31 -10.46 -8.29
CA ASP A 334 -19.75 -9.38 -7.40
C ASP A 334 -19.98 -9.89 -5.97
N ALA A 335 -20.60 -11.03 -5.79
CA ALA A 335 -20.77 -11.66 -4.48
C ALA A 335 -19.43 -11.97 -3.82
N TYR A 336 -18.44 -12.47 -4.59
CA TYR A 336 -17.08 -12.69 -4.10
C TYR A 336 -16.38 -11.40 -3.68
N VAL A 337 -16.45 -10.35 -4.52
CA VAL A 337 -15.84 -9.05 -4.24
C VAL A 337 -16.47 -8.35 -3.03
N SER A 338 -17.79 -8.51 -2.84
CA SER A 338 -18.52 -7.93 -1.70
C SER A 338 -17.97 -8.38 -0.34
N VAL A 339 -17.43 -9.60 -0.23
CA VAL A 339 -16.80 -10.10 1.00
C VAL A 339 -15.61 -9.24 1.41
N PHE A 340 -14.81 -8.78 0.45
CA PHE A 340 -13.67 -7.91 0.73
C PHE A 340 -14.09 -6.49 1.09
N ASP A 341 -15.16 -5.98 0.47
CA ASP A 341 -15.75 -4.68 0.84
C ASP A 341 -16.30 -4.71 2.28
N GLU A 342 -17.00 -5.77 2.67
CA GLU A 342 -17.48 -5.95 4.04
C GLU A 342 -16.35 -6.04 5.05
N MET A 343 -15.30 -6.83 4.77
CA MET A 343 -14.10 -6.90 5.63
C MET A 343 -13.40 -5.56 5.76
N ALA A 344 -13.32 -4.77 4.69
CA ALA A 344 -12.73 -3.44 4.72
C ALA A 344 -13.62 -2.44 5.51
N ARG A 345 -14.94 -2.61 5.50
CA ARG A 345 -15.88 -1.80 6.30
C ARG A 345 -15.74 -2.09 7.79
N ASP A 346 -15.58 -3.34 8.19
CA ASP A 346 -15.43 -3.72 9.60
C ASP A 346 -14.15 -3.14 10.23
N LEU A 347 -13.07 -3.00 9.45
CA LEU A 347 -11.84 -2.34 9.91
C LEU A 347 -12.02 -0.85 10.21
N THR A 348 -13.10 -0.23 9.73
CA THR A 348 -13.37 1.21 9.89
C THR A 348 -14.28 1.54 11.09
N VAL A 349 -14.86 0.55 11.73
CA VAL A 349 -15.83 0.70 12.84
C VAL A 349 -15.21 0.46 14.23
N GLY A 350 -13.95 0.00 14.29
CA GLY A 350 -13.22 -0.31 15.53
C GLY A 350 -12.70 0.90 16.29
#